data_8f8f9d9567a52070a3a2203e1a3b9004
#
_entry.id   8f8f9d9567a52070a3a2203e1a3b9004
#
_cell.length_a   1.000
_cell.length_b   1.000
_cell.length_c   1.000
_cell.angle_alpha   90.00
_cell.angle_beta   90.00
_cell.angle_gamma   90.00
#
_symmetry.space_group_name_H-M   'P 1'
#
loop_
_entity.id
_entity.type
_entity.pdbx_description
1 polymer ?
#
loop_
_entity_poly.entity_id
_entity_poly.type
_entity_poly.pdbx_seq_one_letter_code
_entity_poly.pdbx_strand_id
1 'polypeptide(L)'
;MADCRTDRDCRVGYYYGDPEKPVWLDPPPDWRTLPKPDVIWRAATFAEIRFACGPTCHLSYFFEAKRRRLSPPRSQVLDVDLSRLLIAQTDGPTIAVRQIFSGREVARITRDWTGASPTAALTEIHFDPDGRLTFTWLKGKDRTPVTERVSVPSIPR
;
A
#
# COMPACT_ATOMS: atom_id res chain seq x y z
N MET A 1 -0.45 2.83 17.19
CA MET A 1 0.86 3.00 17.87
C MET A 1 1.70 1.77 17.68
N ALA A 2 3.01 1.89 17.71
CA ALA A 2 3.94 0.75 17.73
C ALA A 2 4.76 0.80 19.01
N ASP A 3 4.83 -0.33 19.71
CA ASP A 3 5.63 -0.51 20.93
C ASP A 3 6.70 -1.58 20.64
N CYS A 4 7.96 -1.21 20.82
CA CYS A 4 9.10 -2.04 20.43
C CYS A 4 10.01 -2.31 21.64
N ARG A 5 10.35 -3.57 21.89
CA ARG A 5 11.37 -3.94 22.89
C ARG A 5 12.77 -3.72 22.36
N THR A 6 12.95 -3.87 21.06
CA THR A 6 14.17 -3.61 20.32
C THR A 6 13.79 -2.97 18.99
N ASP A 7 14.76 -2.58 18.17
CA ASP A 7 14.48 -2.03 16.82
C ASP A 7 13.75 -3.00 15.89
N ARG A 8 13.56 -4.26 16.28
CA ARG A 8 12.94 -5.32 15.48
C ARG A 8 11.82 -6.08 16.16
N ASP A 9 11.69 -6.05 17.47
CA ASP A 9 10.64 -6.75 18.22
C ASP A 9 9.52 -5.77 18.56
N CYS A 10 8.74 -5.42 17.55
CA CYS A 10 7.65 -4.46 17.65
C CYS A 10 6.29 -5.13 17.62
N ARG A 11 5.38 -4.65 18.48
CA ARG A 11 3.96 -4.93 18.40
C ARG A 11 3.21 -3.65 18.04
N VAL A 12 2.14 -3.80 17.30
CA VAL A 12 1.28 -2.70 16.88
C VAL A 12 -0.05 -2.79 17.59
N GLY A 13 -0.50 -1.68 18.14
CA GLY A 13 -1.79 -1.58 18.82
C GLY A 13 -2.56 -0.34 18.40
N TYR A 14 -3.83 -0.32 18.71
CA TYR A 14 -4.73 0.81 18.49
C TYR A 14 -5.71 0.95 19.65
N TYR A 15 -6.24 2.15 19.83
CA TYR A 15 -7.29 2.42 20.81
C TYR A 15 -8.64 2.30 20.13
N TYR A 16 -9.56 1.55 20.72
CA TYR A 16 -10.92 1.39 20.23
C TYR A 16 -11.90 1.36 21.40
N GLY A 17 -12.67 2.41 21.53
CA GLY A 17 -13.67 2.57 22.59
C GLY A 17 -13.11 3.05 23.94
N ASP A 18 -11.97 2.56 24.37
CA ASP A 18 -11.30 2.95 25.62
C ASP A 18 -9.93 3.56 25.32
N PRO A 19 -9.71 4.86 25.59
CA PRO A 19 -8.44 5.52 25.30
C PRO A 19 -7.29 5.07 26.21
N GLU A 20 -7.57 4.38 27.31
CA GLU A 20 -6.55 3.91 28.26
C GLU A 20 -6.09 2.48 27.99
N LYS A 21 -6.87 1.73 27.20
CA LYS A 21 -6.60 0.32 26.93
C LYS A 21 -6.34 0.04 25.46
N PRO A 22 -5.08 -0.04 25.03
CA PRO A 22 -4.77 -0.41 23.65
C PRO A 22 -5.18 -1.85 23.35
N VAL A 23 -5.76 -2.07 22.18
CA VAL A 23 -5.96 -3.39 21.60
C VAL A 23 -4.74 -3.71 20.75
N TRP A 24 -4.03 -4.76 21.12
CA TRP A 24 -2.84 -5.21 20.38
C TRP A 24 -3.24 -6.12 19.23
N LEU A 25 -2.57 -5.95 18.10
CA LEU A 25 -2.68 -6.87 16.96
C LEU A 25 -1.79 -8.09 17.21
N ASP A 26 -2.28 -9.27 16.83
CA ASP A 26 -1.43 -10.45 16.72
C ASP A 26 -0.52 -10.29 15.51
N PRO A 27 0.80 -10.09 15.71
CA PRO A 27 1.69 -9.86 14.61
C PRO A 27 1.92 -11.16 13.81
N PRO A 28 1.92 -11.10 12.47
CA PRO A 28 2.44 -12.19 11.67
C PRO A 28 3.88 -12.52 12.08
N PRO A 29 4.33 -13.78 11.95
CA PRO A 29 5.66 -14.21 12.41
C PRO A 29 6.83 -13.41 11.82
N ASP A 30 6.68 -12.95 10.60
CA ASP A 30 7.66 -12.14 9.85
C ASP A 30 7.87 -10.74 10.45
N TRP A 31 6.91 -10.17 11.20
CA TRP A 31 7.08 -8.86 11.84
C TRP A 31 8.26 -8.80 12.81
N ARG A 32 8.60 -9.94 13.44
CA ARG A 32 9.72 -10.00 14.41
C ARG A 32 11.09 -9.77 13.77
N THR A 33 11.19 -9.95 12.46
CA THR A 33 12.44 -9.77 11.70
C THR A 33 12.52 -8.41 11.01
N LEU A 34 11.40 -7.67 10.98
CA LEU A 34 11.31 -6.37 10.34
C LEU A 34 11.67 -5.24 11.32
N PRO A 35 12.15 -4.09 10.82
CA PRO A 35 12.41 -2.92 11.66
C PRO A 35 11.11 -2.36 12.23
N LYS A 36 11.23 -1.36 13.10
CA LYS A 36 10.08 -0.64 13.65
C LYS A 36 9.18 -0.11 12.51
N PRO A 37 7.86 -0.40 12.54
CA PRO A 37 6.95 0.09 11.51
C PRO A 37 6.52 1.53 11.73
N ASP A 38 6.19 2.19 10.62
CA ASP A 38 5.36 3.38 10.62
C ASP A 38 3.89 2.98 10.62
N VAL A 39 3.09 3.58 11.50
CA VAL A 39 1.64 3.37 11.55
C VAL A 39 0.95 4.61 10.99
N ILE A 40 0.39 4.49 9.80
CA ILE A 40 -0.23 5.58 9.04
C ILE A 40 -1.74 5.39 9.07
N TRP A 41 -2.47 6.23 9.78
CA TRP A 41 -3.92 6.24 9.74
C TRP A 41 -4.41 6.88 8.45
N ARG A 42 -5.03 6.07 7.58
CA ARG A 42 -5.62 6.50 6.30
C ARG A 42 -7.06 6.97 6.47
N ALA A 43 -7.75 6.47 7.51
CA ALA A 43 -9.08 6.87 7.95
C ALA A 43 -9.24 6.51 9.44
N ALA A 44 -10.31 6.96 10.09
CA ALA A 44 -10.56 6.74 11.53
C ALA A 44 -10.50 5.26 11.96
N THR A 45 -10.80 4.33 11.07
CA THR A 45 -10.82 2.88 11.36
C THR A 45 -9.94 2.06 10.43
N PHE A 46 -9.03 2.71 9.69
CA PHE A 46 -8.20 2.05 8.69
C PHE A 46 -6.76 2.55 8.76
N ALA A 47 -5.84 1.65 9.03
CA ALA A 47 -4.41 1.96 9.14
C ALA A 47 -3.59 1.17 8.13
N GLU A 48 -2.52 1.78 7.66
CA GLU A 48 -1.41 1.13 6.99
C GLU A 48 -0.26 0.99 7.98
N ILE A 49 0.27 -0.22 8.10
CA ILE A 49 1.44 -0.55 8.92
C ILE A 49 2.56 -0.83 7.94
N ARG A 50 3.50 0.11 7.84
CA ARG A 50 4.54 0.11 6.83
C ARG A 50 5.90 -0.20 7.43
N PHE A 51 6.57 -1.19 6.88
CA PHE A 51 7.93 -1.57 7.24
C PHE A 51 8.89 -1.20 6.11
N ALA A 52 10.03 -0.61 6.44
CA ALA A 52 11.13 -0.47 5.50
C ALA A 52 11.84 -1.82 5.34
N CYS A 53 12.09 -2.25 4.11
CA CYS A 53 12.85 -3.46 3.79
C CYS A 53 14.14 -3.16 3.00
N GLY A 54 14.49 -1.87 2.88
CA GLY A 54 15.67 -1.35 2.20
C GLY A 54 15.46 0.10 1.77
N PRO A 55 16.45 0.73 1.12
CA PRO A 55 16.38 2.16 0.77
C PRO A 55 15.19 2.54 -0.12
N THR A 56 14.77 1.63 -1.00
CA THR A 56 13.66 1.84 -1.95
C THR A 56 12.57 0.78 -1.79
N CYS A 57 12.62 -0.02 -0.72
CA CYS A 57 11.71 -1.11 -0.48
C CYS A 57 10.84 -0.81 0.74
N HIS A 58 9.56 -1.04 0.61
CA HIS A 58 8.65 -1.08 1.75
C HIS A 58 7.62 -2.19 1.62
N LEU A 59 7.21 -2.69 2.78
CA LEU A 59 6.21 -3.72 2.93
C LEU A 59 5.07 -3.15 3.78
N SER A 60 3.86 -3.15 3.27
CA SER A 60 2.68 -2.62 3.93
C SER A 60 1.69 -3.70 4.29
N TYR A 61 1.15 -3.61 5.50
CA TYR A 61 -0.04 -4.34 5.93
C TYR A 61 -1.14 -3.33 6.17
N PHE A 62 -2.37 -3.70 5.83
CA PHE A 62 -3.53 -2.86 6.03
C PHE A 62 -4.42 -3.45 7.10
N PHE A 63 -4.76 -2.63 8.08
CA PHE A 63 -5.60 -3.03 9.20
C PHE A 63 -6.93 -2.27 9.18
N GLU A 64 -8.05 -3.01 9.19
CA GLU A 64 -9.40 -2.48 9.34
C GLU A 64 -9.88 -2.73 10.77
N ALA A 65 -9.91 -1.69 11.59
CA ALA A 65 -10.24 -1.80 13.01
C ALA A 65 -11.68 -2.31 13.26
N LYS A 66 -12.65 -1.84 12.46
CA LYS A 66 -14.06 -2.20 12.60
C LYS A 66 -14.31 -3.71 12.43
N ARG A 67 -13.59 -4.37 11.51
CA ARG A 67 -13.67 -5.81 11.27
C ARG A 67 -12.53 -6.58 11.91
N ARG A 68 -11.62 -5.92 12.59
CA ARG A 68 -10.44 -6.51 13.24
C ARG A 68 -9.65 -7.42 12.32
N ARG A 69 -9.49 -7.03 11.05
CA ARG A 69 -8.79 -7.82 10.06
C ARG A 69 -7.52 -7.14 9.56
N LEU A 70 -6.50 -7.94 9.39
CA LEU A 70 -5.20 -7.56 8.83
C LEU A 70 -5.07 -8.15 7.43
N SER A 71 -4.52 -7.37 6.49
CA SER A 71 -4.23 -7.87 5.13
C SER A 71 -2.98 -8.76 5.13
N PRO A 72 -2.81 -9.61 4.12
CA PRO A 72 -1.50 -10.12 3.77
C PRO A 72 -0.52 -8.98 3.43
N PRO A 73 0.80 -9.24 3.48
CA PRO A 73 1.81 -8.24 3.11
C PRO A 73 1.65 -7.76 1.66
N ARG A 74 1.87 -6.46 1.45
CA ARG A 74 1.83 -5.78 0.16
C ARG A 74 3.13 -5.03 -0.05
N SER A 75 3.87 -5.42 -1.06
CA SER A 75 5.13 -4.75 -1.40
C SER A 75 4.90 -3.55 -2.31
N GLN A 76 5.70 -2.49 -2.13
CA GLN A 76 5.77 -1.37 -3.06
C GLN A 76 4.40 -0.76 -3.39
N VAL A 77 3.60 -0.46 -2.36
CA VAL A 77 2.31 0.21 -2.51
C VAL A 77 2.56 1.66 -2.93
N LEU A 78 1.94 2.06 -4.03
CA LEU A 78 2.05 3.38 -4.63
C LEU A 78 0.91 4.29 -4.20
N ASP A 79 -0.33 3.76 -4.22
CA ASP A 79 -1.52 4.50 -3.76
C ASP A 79 -2.62 3.55 -3.27
N VAL A 80 -3.60 4.09 -2.54
CA VAL A 80 -4.66 3.35 -1.84
C VAL A 80 -6.01 3.98 -2.09
N ASP A 81 -6.95 3.21 -2.64
CA ASP A 81 -8.37 3.55 -2.69
C ASP A 81 -9.13 2.86 -1.56
N LEU A 82 -9.42 3.60 -0.51
CA LEU A 82 -10.16 3.08 0.65
C LEU A 82 -11.64 2.81 0.35
N SER A 83 -12.23 3.52 -0.60
CA SER A 83 -13.65 3.37 -0.93
C SER A 83 -13.95 2.01 -1.55
N ARG A 84 -13.01 1.48 -2.33
CA ARG A 84 -13.07 0.18 -3.01
C ARG A 84 -12.16 -0.86 -2.40
N LEU A 85 -11.35 -0.50 -1.39
CA LEU A 85 -10.33 -1.34 -0.75
C LEU A 85 -9.31 -1.88 -1.77
N LEU A 86 -8.82 -0.99 -2.64
CA LEU A 86 -7.82 -1.29 -3.65
C LEU A 86 -6.49 -0.63 -3.34
N ILE A 87 -5.42 -1.23 -3.85
CA ILE A 87 -4.08 -0.66 -3.91
C ILE A 87 -3.56 -0.68 -5.34
N ALA A 88 -2.80 0.34 -5.70
CA ALA A 88 -1.87 0.29 -6.81
C ALA A 88 -0.48 -0.03 -6.26
N GLN A 89 0.19 -1.03 -6.82
CA GLN A 89 1.54 -1.44 -6.41
C GLN A 89 2.40 -1.78 -7.62
N THR A 90 3.72 -1.69 -7.51
CA THR A 90 4.59 -2.23 -8.54
C THR A 90 4.67 -3.75 -8.42
N ASP A 91 4.67 -4.42 -9.56
CA ASP A 91 4.81 -5.87 -9.70
C ASP A 91 5.77 -6.14 -10.87
N GLY A 92 7.06 -6.18 -10.55
CA GLY A 92 8.12 -6.21 -11.56
C GLY A 92 8.05 -4.98 -12.50
N PRO A 93 7.94 -5.20 -13.82
CA PRO A 93 7.88 -4.10 -14.81
C PRO A 93 6.46 -3.53 -14.99
N THR A 94 5.51 -3.85 -14.12
CA THR A 94 4.11 -3.45 -14.27
C THR A 94 3.59 -2.73 -13.01
N ILE A 95 2.48 -2.02 -13.15
CA ILE A 95 1.65 -1.59 -12.03
C ILE A 95 0.46 -2.53 -11.96
N ALA A 96 0.28 -3.18 -10.83
CA ALA A 96 -0.87 -4.03 -10.56
C ALA A 96 -1.83 -3.29 -9.62
N VAL A 97 -3.13 -3.31 -9.95
CA VAL A 97 -4.18 -2.89 -9.03
C VAL A 97 -4.79 -4.12 -8.39
N ARG A 98 -4.78 -4.17 -7.06
CA ARG A 98 -5.21 -5.36 -6.30
C ARG A 98 -6.13 -5.00 -5.16
N GLN A 99 -7.00 -5.95 -4.80
CA GLN A 99 -7.77 -5.88 -3.55
C GLN A 99 -6.83 -5.99 -2.35
N ILE A 100 -7.01 -5.11 -1.36
CA ILE A 100 -6.16 -5.06 -0.16
C ILE A 100 -6.12 -6.41 0.57
N PHE A 101 -7.29 -6.96 0.89
CA PHE A 101 -7.38 -8.13 1.78
C PHE A 101 -7.26 -9.47 1.05
N SER A 102 -7.81 -9.62 -0.15
CA SER A 102 -7.73 -10.88 -0.89
C SER A 102 -6.47 -11.01 -1.76
N GLY A 103 -5.87 -9.89 -2.16
CA GLY A 103 -4.77 -9.85 -3.13
C GLY A 103 -5.19 -10.09 -4.57
N ARG A 104 -6.50 -10.28 -4.83
CA ARG A 104 -7.01 -10.48 -6.18
C ARG A 104 -6.64 -9.29 -7.06
N GLU A 105 -5.99 -9.57 -8.17
CA GLU A 105 -5.69 -8.55 -9.18
C GLU A 105 -6.96 -8.18 -9.95
N VAL A 106 -7.17 -6.89 -10.16
CA VAL A 106 -8.33 -6.32 -10.85
C VAL A 106 -7.93 -5.57 -12.11
N ALA A 107 -6.70 -5.06 -12.18
CA ALA A 107 -6.14 -4.44 -13.36
C ALA A 107 -4.61 -4.57 -13.36
N ARG A 108 -4.02 -4.57 -14.56
CA ARG A 108 -2.57 -4.56 -14.77
C ARG A 108 -2.22 -3.55 -15.85
N ILE A 109 -1.24 -2.71 -15.58
CA ILE A 109 -0.80 -1.65 -16.47
C ILE A 109 0.65 -1.93 -16.85
N THR A 110 0.86 -2.12 -18.15
CA THR A 110 2.19 -2.32 -18.73
C THR A 110 2.49 -1.14 -19.65
N ARG A 111 3.66 -0.57 -19.49
CA ARG A 111 4.19 0.49 -20.37
C ARG A 111 5.65 0.20 -20.68
N ASP A 112 6.15 0.84 -21.71
CA ASP A 112 7.59 0.93 -21.93
C ASP A 112 8.17 2.01 -20.99
N TRP A 113 8.59 1.58 -19.80
CA TRP A 113 9.18 2.42 -18.77
C TRP A 113 10.60 2.89 -19.12
N THR A 114 11.00 2.77 -20.39
CA THR A 114 12.31 3.20 -20.92
C THR A 114 13.49 2.49 -20.23
N GLY A 115 13.36 1.17 -20.05
CA GLY A 115 14.38 0.33 -19.40
C GLY A 115 14.47 0.51 -17.87
N ALA A 116 13.60 1.34 -17.28
CA ALA A 116 13.50 1.53 -15.84
C ALA A 116 12.38 0.68 -15.20
N SER A 117 12.35 0.62 -13.88
CA SER A 117 11.17 0.12 -13.18
C SER A 117 10.05 1.18 -13.22
N PRO A 118 8.77 0.78 -13.05
CA PRO A 118 7.68 1.75 -12.91
C PRO A 118 7.96 2.80 -11.84
N THR A 119 8.51 2.40 -10.68
CA THR A 119 8.85 3.31 -9.58
C THR A 119 9.85 4.39 -9.98
N ALA A 120 10.82 4.08 -10.84
CA ALA A 120 11.81 5.06 -11.30
C ALA A 120 11.29 5.98 -12.41
N ALA A 121 10.27 5.54 -13.13
CA ALA A 121 9.65 6.32 -14.22
C ALA A 121 8.48 7.18 -13.75
N LEU A 122 7.74 6.74 -12.74
CA LEU A 122 6.60 7.46 -12.19
C LEU A 122 7.03 8.73 -11.46
N THR A 123 6.32 9.82 -11.72
CA THR A 123 6.43 11.06 -10.96
C THR A 123 5.21 11.32 -10.09
N GLU A 124 4.07 10.74 -10.45
CA GLU A 124 2.82 10.84 -9.72
C GLU A 124 1.94 9.62 -9.99
N ILE A 125 1.17 9.18 -9.01
CA ILE A 125 0.12 8.18 -9.16
C ILE A 125 -0.92 8.36 -8.07
N HIS A 126 -2.20 8.33 -8.43
CA HIS A 126 -3.31 8.37 -7.47
C HIS A 126 -4.61 7.80 -8.06
N PHE A 127 -5.47 7.31 -7.18
CA PHE A 127 -6.84 6.98 -7.53
C PHE A 127 -7.71 8.24 -7.54
N ASP A 128 -8.43 8.44 -8.63
CA ASP A 128 -9.40 9.52 -8.75
C ASP A 128 -10.71 9.19 -8.01
N PRO A 129 -11.48 10.19 -7.59
CA PRO A 129 -12.81 9.97 -6.99
C PRO A 129 -13.80 9.22 -7.89
N ASP A 130 -13.63 9.30 -9.20
CA ASP A 130 -14.47 8.58 -10.20
C ASP A 130 -14.04 7.12 -10.42
N GLY A 131 -13.05 6.66 -9.68
CA GLY A 131 -12.59 5.29 -9.70
C GLY A 131 -11.56 4.95 -10.78
N ARG A 132 -10.99 5.94 -11.43
CA ARG A 132 -9.87 5.76 -12.34
C ARG A 132 -8.55 5.81 -11.58
N LEU A 133 -7.50 5.29 -12.19
CA LEU A 133 -6.12 5.48 -11.74
C LEU A 133 -5.45 6.46 -12.69
N THR A 134 -5.04 7.61 -12.18
CA THR A 134 -4.25 8.61 -12.89
C THR A 134 -2.79 8.48 -12.50
N PHE A 135 -1.90 8.49 -13.48
CA PHE A 135 -0.46 8.48 -13.24
C PHE A 135 0.28 9.29 -14.28
N THR A 136 1.35 9.93 -13.84
CA THR A 136 2.30 10.66 -14.69
C THR A 136 3.63 9.94 -14.67
N TRP A 137 4.19 9.70 -15.85
CA TRP A 137 5.46 9.01 -16.00
C TRP A 137 6.34 9.62 -17.06
N LEU A 138 7.63 9.39 -16.97
CA LEU A 138 8.65 9.95 -17.86
C LEU A 138 8.90 8.99 -19.01
N LYS A 139 8.41 9.36 -20.21
CA LYS A 139 8.49 8.54 -21.42
C LYS A 139 9.73 8.88 -22.24
N GLY A 140 10.35 7.86 -22.83
CA GLY A 140 11.44 7.99 -23.79
C GLY A 140 12.77 8.47 -23.18
N LYS A 141 13.78 8.57 -24.01
CA LYS A 141 15.12 9.02 -23.61
C LYS A 141 15.12 10.46 -23.11
N ASP A 142 14.25 11.29 -23.67
CA ASP A 142 14.10 12.71 -23.31
C ASP A 142 13.32 12.93 -22.02
N ARG A 143 12.83 11.83 -21.39
CA ARG A 143 12.07 11.85 -20.12
C ARG A 143 10.88 12.82 -20.17
N THR A 144 10.16 12.82 -21.29
CA THR A 144 8.96 13.67 -21.45
C THR A 144 7.85 13.16 -20.53
N PRO A 145 7.25 14.02 -19.68
CA PRO A 145 6.16 13.62 -18.81
C PRO A 145 4.88 13.33 -19.63
N VAL A 146 4.27 12.19 -19.38
CA VAL A 146 2.99 11.76 -19.96
C VAL A 146 2.05 11.42 -18.84
N THR A 147 0.86 12.04 -18.84
CA THR A 147 -0.21 11.72 -17.88
C THR A 147 -1.25 10.84 -18.55
N GLU A 148 -1.58 9.75 -17.90
CA GLU A 148 -2.60 8.79 -18.35
C GLU A 148 -3.65 8.55 -17.26
N ARG A 149 -4.88 8.25 -17.69
CA ARG A 149 -5.99 7.83 -16.84
C ARG A 149 -6.52 6.49 -17.32
N VAL A 150 -6.50 5.51 -16.46
CA VAL A 150 -6.91 4.14 -16.74
C VAL A 150 -8.14 3.78 -15.90
N SER A 151 -9.16 3.23 -16.56
CA SER A 151 -10.34 2.73 -15.85
C SER A 151 -9.96 1.50 -15.04
N VAL A 152 -10.30 1.50 -13.76
CA VAL A 152 -10.14 0.36 -12.88
C VAL A 152 -11.52 -0.28 -12.69
N PRO A 153 -11.69 -1.56 -13.06
CA PRO A 153 -12.98 -2.24 -12.96
C PRO A 153 -13.56 -2.15 -11.54
N SER A 154 -14.86 -1.90 -11.44
CA SER A 154 -15.59 -2.04 -10.19
C SER A 154 -15.72 -3.52 -9.85
N ILE A 155 -15.49 -3.85 -8.60
CA ILE A 155 -15.64 -5.22 -8.11
C ILE A 155 -17.02 -5.33 -7.48
N PRO A 156 -17.84 -6.31 -7.88
CA PRO A 156 -19.07 -6.61 -7.18
C PRO A 156 -18.77 -6.90 -5.71
N ARG A 157 -19.52 -6.29 -4.81
CA ARG A 157 -19.42 -6.53 -3.36
C ARG A 157 -19.98 -7.88 -3.00
#